data_0a1bb3e007b913425704f0494b8836f7
#
_entry.id   0a1bb3e007b913425704f0494b8836f7
#
_cell.length_a   1.000
_cell.length_b   1.000
_cell.length_c   1.000
_cell.angle_alpha   90.00
_cell.angle_beta   90.00
_cell.angle_gamma   90.00
#
_symmetry.space_group_name_H-M   'P 1'
#
loop_
_entity.id
_entity.type
_entity.pdbx_description
1 polymer ?
#
loop_
_entity_poly.entity_id
_entity_poly.type
_entity_poly.pdbx_seq_one_letter_code
_entity_poly.pdbx_strand_id
1 'polypeptide(L)'
;MDIDYTPSKTCKDFMMSNAKMRVLMGPVGSGKSVASCFEVIRRATMQKPNKQGIRKSRVAIVRETARQLQDTTIKTFHDWFPPGICGDYMRTTKTYFFKVGDVECEIMFRALDDSDDVANLNSLELTFAWFNECRDINPDIVDAMSKRIGRFPSSKDGGPSWFGMWGDTNPPTMDTWWYYQMEGLDISDG
;
A
#
# COMPACT_ATOMS: atom_id res chain seq x y z
N MET A 1 2.10 -1.53 -23.66
CA MET A 1 3.03 -2.31 -22.83
C MET A 1 2.27 -3.49 -22.27
N ASP A 2 2.67 -4.69 -22.66
CA ASP A 2 2.08 -5.90 -22.08
C ASP A 2 2.88 -6.22 -20.81
N ILE A 3 2.23 -6.15 -19.65
CA ILE A 3 2.82 -6.53 -18.36
C ILE A 3 2.38 -7.96 -18.11
N ASP A 4 3.31 -8.91 -18.26
CA ASP A 4 3.06 -10.31 -17.90
C ASP A 4 3.49 -10.55 -16.45
N TYR A 5 2.50 -10.70 -15.58
CA TYR A 5 2.71 -11.05 -14.18
C TYR A 5 1.83 -12.24 -13.79
N THR A 6 2.48 -13.33 -13.44
CA THR A 6 1.82 -14.54 -12.93
C THR A 6 2.09 -14.69 -11.43
N PRO A 7 1.12 -14.36 -10.56
CA PRO A 7 1.29 -14.49 -9.12
C PRO A 7 1.33 -15.96 -8.69
N SER A 8 2.10 -16.26 -7.64
CA SER A 8 1.98 -17.53 -6.92
C SER A 8 0.56 -17.73 -6.36
N LYS A 9 0.18 -18.96 -6.01
CA LYS A 9 -1.16 -19.24 -5.45
C LYS A 9 -1.47 -18.34 -4.26
N THR A 10 -0.56 -18.22 -3.29
CA THR A 10 -0.73 -17.38 -2.10
C THR A 10 -0.90 -15.90 -2.45
N CYS A 11 -0.08 -15.37 -3.37
CA CYS A 11 -0.21 -13.99 -3.85
C CYS A 11 -1.54 -13.77 -4.57
N LYS A 12 -2.00 -14.75 -5.36
CA LYS A 12 -3.31 -14.68 -6.02
C LYS A 12 -4.45 -14.67 -5.01
N ASP A 13 -4.43 -15.56 -4.01
CA ASP A 13 -5.45 -15.63 -2.96
C ASP A 13 -5.50 -14.31 -2.17
N PHE A 14 -4.34 -13.73 -1.85
CA PHE A 14 -4.24 -12.40 -1.24
C PHE A 14 -4.90 -11.32 -2.11
N MET A 15 -4.59 -11.26 -3.39
CA MET A 15 -5.16 -10.27 -4.32
C MET A 15 -6.67 -10.45 -4.49
N MET A 16 -7.18 -11.67 -4.47
CA MET A 16 -8.62 -11.96 -4.61
C MET A 16 -9.42 -11.64 -3.34
N SER A 17 -8.79 -11.56 -2.19
CA SER A 17 -9.46 -11.20 -0.93
C SER A 17 -9.98 -9.76 -0.94
N ASN A 18 -11.20 -9.57 -0.44
CA ASN A 18 -11.83 -8.25 -0.24
C ASN A 18 -11.78 -7.76 1.22
N ALA A 19 -11.09 -8.49 2.10
CA ALA A 19 -10.89 -8.04 3.48
C ALA A 19 -10.26 -6.64 3.54
N LYS A 20 -10.71 -5.83 4.49
CA LYS A 20 -10.26 -4.44 4.65
C LYS A 20 -8.85 -4.34 5.22
N MET A 21 -8.45 -5.31 6.02
CA MET A 21 -7.11 -5.48 6.54
C MET A 21 -6.59 -6.85 6.13
N ARG A 22 -5.38 -6.91 5.56
CA ARG A 22 -4.75 -8.15 5.08
C ARG A 22 -3.25 -8.09 5.29
N VAL A 23 -2.65 -9.24 5.55
CA VAL A 23 -1.19 -9.36 5.59
C VAL A 23 -0.75 -10.52 4.70
N LEU A 24 0.24 -10.27 3.86
CA LEU A 24 0.88 -11.27 3.01
C LEU A 24 2.24 -11.64 3.62
N MET A 25 2.29 -12.77 4.30
CA MET A 25 3.49 -13.28 4.93
C MET A 25 4.16 -14.38 4.09
N GLY A 26 5.46 -14.36 4.00
CA GLY A 26 6.23 -15.39 3.30
C GLY A 26 7.73 -15.10 3.28
N PRO A 27 8.57 -16.07 2.85
CA PRO A 27 10.00 -15.89 2.82
C PRO A 27 10.46 -14.81 1.82
N VAL A 28 11.72 -14.40 1.95
CA VAL A 28 12.38 -13.52 0.99
C VAL A 28 12.30 -14.14 -0.42
N GLY A 29 12.06 -13.29 -1.43
CA GLY A 29 11.98 -13.74 -2.83
C GLY A 29 10.66 -14.43 -3.23
N SER A 30 9.65 -14.51 -2.33
CA SER A 30 8.36 -15.14 -2.65
C SER A 30 7.39 -14.26 -3.48
N GLY A 31 7.84 -13.09 -3.94
CA GLY A 31 7.04 -12.19 -4.79
C GLY A 31 6.03 -11.30 -4.05
N LYS A 32 6.07 -11.21 -2.72
CA LYS A 32 5.13 -10.43 -1.92
C LYS A 32 5.04 -8.95 -2.33
N SER A 33 6.19 -8.28 -2.40
CA SER A 33 6.23 -6.85 -2.72
C SER A 33 5.79 -6.58 -4.16
N VAL A 34 6.09 -7.50 -5.08
CA VAL A 34 5.58 -7.44 -6.46
C VAL A 34 4.06 -7.60 -6.47
N ALA A 35 3.52 -8.60 -5.76
CA ALA A 35 2.09 -8.78 -5.61
C ALA A 35 1.40 -7.55 -5.02
N SER A 36 2.02 -6.91 -4.02
CA SER A 36 1.53 -5.67 -3.43
C SER A 36 1.56 -4.49 -4.40
N CYS A 37 2.59 -4.36 -5.25
CA CYS A 37 2.62 -3.36 -6.33
C CYS A 37 1.43 -3.55 -7.29
N PHE A 38 1.18 -4.78 -7.73
CA PHE A 38 0.04 -5.10 -8.60
C PHE A 38 -1.29 -4.90 -7.90
N GLU A 39 -1.39 -5.18 -6.60
CA GLU A 39 -2.61 -4.95 -5.82
C GLU A 39 -2.94 -3.45 -5.74
N VAL A 40 -1.94 -2.55 -5.63
CA VAL A 40 -2.15 -1.10 -5.71
C VAL A 40 -2.88 -0.73 -7.00
N ILE A 41 -2.36 -1.17 -8.15
CA ILE A 41 -2.95 -0.85 -9.45
C ILE A 41 -4.31 -1.54 -9.62
N ARG A 42 -4.43 -2.81 -9.23
CA ARG A 42 -5.70 -3.54 -9.29
C ARG A 42 -6.79 -2.84 -8.48
N ARG A 43 -6.50 -2.37 -7.26
CA ARG A 43 -7.48 -1.64 -6.44
C ARG A 43 -7.84 -0.28 -7.03
N ALA A 44 -6.89 0.39 -7.67
CA ALA A 44 -7.16 1.63 -8.39
C ALA A 44 -8.09 1.40 -9.59
N THR A 45 -7.83 0.36 -10.40
CA THR A 45 -8.67 0.01 -11.57
C THR A 45 -10.07 -0.47 -11.19
N MET A 46 -10.24 -1.03 -10.01
CA MET A 46 -11.54 -1.50 -9.51
C MET A 46 -12.38 -0.42 -8.82
N GLN A 47 -11.87 0.81 -8.64
CA GLN A 47 -12.70 1.90 -8.14
C GLN A 47 -13.82 2.21 -9.15
N LYS A 48 -14.99 2.61 -8.64
CA LYS A 48 -16.05 3.10 -9.52
C LYS A 48 -15.66 4.46 -10.12
N PRO A 49 -15.98 4.72 -11.39
CA PRO A 49 -15.74 6.02 -11.97
C PRO A 49 -16.63 7.09 -11.30
N ASN A 50 -16.11 8.29 -11.19
CA ASN A 50 -16.86 9.47 -10.76
C ASN A 50 -17.78 9.98 -11.87
N LYS A 51 -18.45 11.11 -11.65
CA LYS A 51 -19.37 11.73 -12.63
C LYS A 51 -18.68 12.10 -13.96
N GLN A 52 -17.35 12.28 -13.96
CA GLN A 52 -16.55 12.58 -15.14
C GLN A 52 -16.04 11.30 -15.83
N GLY A 53 -16.41 10.13 -15.35
CA GLY A 53 -15.94 8.84 -15.88
C GLY A 53 -14.54 8.44 -15.41
N ILE A 54 -13.96 9.11 -14.40
CA ILE A 54 -12.59 8.88 -13.93
C ILE A 54 -12.61 8.08 -12.62
N ARG A 55 -11.76 7.05 -12.55
CA ARG A 55 -11.52 6.22 -11.35
C ARG A 55 -10.38 6.84 -10.54
N LYS A 56 -10.72 7.62 -9.52
CA LYS A 56 -9.74 8.29 -8.68
C LYS A 56 -9.42 7.49 -7.43
N SER A 57 -8.13 7.41 -7.10
CA SER A 57 -7.66 6.84 -5.85
C SER A 57 -6.37 7.50 -5.39
N ARG A 58 -6.07 7.35 -4.11
CA ARG A 58 -4.84 7.83 -3.47
C ARG A 58 -4.36 6.78 -2.48
N VAL A 59 -3.10 6.39 -2.57
CA VAL A 59 -2.49 5.38 -1.72
C VAL A 59 -1.22 5.90 -1.07
N ALA A 60 -0.99 5.54 0.18
CA ALA A 60 0.32 5.64 0.80
C ALA A 60 0.98 4.26 0.81
N ILE A 61 2.21 4.20 0.31
CA ILE A 61 3.11 3.05 0.44
C ILE A 61 4.11 3.42 1.51
N VAL A 62 4.04 2.73 2.65
CA VAL A 62 4.80 3.07 3.85
C VAL A 62 5.92 2.06 4.08
N ARG A 63 7.10 2.54 4.41
CA ARG A 63 8.27 1.75 4.81
C ARG A 63 8.92 2.40 6.02
N GLU A 64 9.63 1.62 6.84
CA GLU A 64 10.28 2.10 8.05
C GLU A 64 11.28 3.24 7.77
N THR A 65 12.20 3.09 6.79
CA THR A 65 13.22 4.10 6.50
C THR A 65 13.20 4.59 5.05
N ALA A 66 13.62 5.86 4.85
CA ALA A 66 13.73 6.48 3.52
C ALA A 66 14.73 5.74 2.62
N ARG A 67 15.82 5.23 3.18
CA ARG A 67 16.80 4.44 2.43
C ARG A 67 16.21 3.15 1.91
N GLN A 68 15.57 2.37 2.77
CA GLN A 68 14.90 1.12 2.36
C GLN A 68 13.79 1.39 1.34
N LEU A 69 12.99 2.44 1.57
CA LEU A 69 11.94 2.87 0.65
C LEU A 69 12.50 3.15 -0.75
N GLN A 70 13.59 3.88 -0.85
CA GLN A 70 14.24 4.25 -2.11
C GLN A 70 14.89 3.03 -2.79
N ASP A 71 15.69 2.28 -2.04
CA ASP A 71 16.54 1.23 -2.59
C ASP A 71 15.77 -0.03 -3.00
N THR A 72 14.61 -0.26 -2.40
CA THR A 72 13.81 -1.46 -2.63
C THR A 72 12.40 -1.17 -3.17
N THR A 73 11.57 -0.49 -2.41
CA THR A 73 10.12 -0.37 -2.69
C THR A 73 9.85 0.48 -3.93
N ILE A 74 10.43 1.68 -4.02
CA ILE A 74 10.28 2.56 -5.19
C ILE A 74 10.91 1.92 -6.42
N LYS A 75 12.09 1.33 -6.28
CA LYS A 75 12.75 0.62 -7.38
C LYS A 75 11.88 -0.52 -7.91
N THR A 76 11.40 -1.41 -7.05
CA THR A 76 10.51 -2.51 -7.44
C THR A 76 9.25 -1.99 -8.13
N PHE A 77 8.66 -0.91 -7.61
CA PHE A 77 7.47 -0.32 -8.24
C PHE A 77 7.79 0.22 -9.65
N HIS A 78 8.91 0.92 -9.84
CA HIS A 78 9.33 1.46 -11.14
C HIS A 78 9.75 0.38 -12.15
N ASP A 79 10.28 -0.76 -11.68
CA ASP A 79 10.63 -1.88 -12.56
C ASP A 79 9.37 -2.45 -13.25
N TRP A 80 8.23 -2.45 -12.56
CA TRP A 80 6.96 -2.93 -13.10
C TRP A 80 6.10 -1.83 -13.74
N PHE A 81 6.16 -0.61 -13.22
CA PHE A 81 5.40 0.55 -13.69
C PHE A 81 6.36 1.72 -13.96
N PRO A 82 7.09 1.68 -15.10
CA PRO A 82 8.13 2.68 -15.40
C PRO A 82 7.54 4.09 -15.52
N PRO A 83 8.18 5.10 -14.90
CA PRO A 83 7.86 6.50 -15.14
C PRO A 83 7.96 6.87 -16.61
N GLY A 84 7.05 7.73 -17.09
CA GLY A 84 6.95 8.11 -18.51
C GLY A 84 6.17 7.13 -19.38
N ILE A 85 5.79 5.95 -18.88
CA ILE A 85 4.96 4.97 -19.60
C ILE A 85 3.59 4.82 -18.91
N CYS A 86 3.57 4.52 -17.62
CA CYS A 86 2.34 4.33 -16.85
C CYS A 86 1.93 5.55 -16.04
N GLY A 87 2.75 6.58 -16.02
CA GLY A 87 2.55 7.81 -15.24
C GLY A 87 3.85 8.55 -15.00
N ASP A 88 3.79 9.57 -14.16
CA ASP A 88 4.91 10.47 -13.87
C ASP A 88 5.35 10.35 -12.41
N TYR A 89 6.66 10.37 -12.17
CA TYR A 89 7.23 10.32 -10.83
C TYR A 89 7.84 11.65 -10.42
N MET A 90 7.28 12.28 -9.39
CA MET A 90 7.79 13.51 -8.78
C MET A 90 8.77 13.16 -7.65
N ARG A 91 10.07 13.34 -7.88
CA ARG A 91 11.14 12.96 -6.93
C ARG A 91 11.09 13.74 -5.62
N THR A 92 10.76 15.04 -5.69
CA THR A 92 10.72 15.93 -4.53
C THR A 92 9.71 15.51 -3.47
N THR A 93 8.53 15.04 -3.90
CA THR A 93 7.45 14.59 -3.03
C THR A 93 7.39 13.07 -2.90
N LYS A 94 8.27 12.34 -3.60
CA LYS A 94 8.25 10.88 -3.72
C LYS A 94 6.83 10.38 -4.05
N THR A 95 6.21 11.00 -5.06
CA THR A 95 4.83 10.68 -5.47
C THR A 95 4.81 10.25 -6.93
N TYR A 96 4.18 9.12 -7.20
CA TYR A 96 3.94 8.62 -8.55
C TYR A 96 2.46 8.87 -8.94
N PHE A 97 2.25 9.55 -10.03
CA PHE A 97 0.92 9.82 -10.59
C PHE A 97 0.64 8.80 -11.70
N PHE A 98 0.05 7.69 -11.33
CA PHE A 98 -0.37 6.65 -12.28
C PHE A 98 -1.58 7.15 -13.07
N LYS A 99 -1.47 7.10 -14.40
CA LYS A 99 -2.55 7.51 -15.30
C LYS A 99 -2.59 6.61 -16.54
N VAL A 100 -3.56 5.72 -16.58
CA VAL A 100 -3.80 4.83 -17.73
C VAL A 100 -5.30 4.72 -17.98
N GLY A 101 -5.73 5.09 -19.19
CA GLY A 101 -7.16 5.14 -19.53
C GLY A 101 -7.93 6.10 -18.62
N ASP A 102 -8.96 5.59 -17.97
CA ASP A 102 -9.82 6.34 -17.03
C ASP A 102 -9.34 6.25 -15.56
N VAL A 103 -8.19 5.60 -15.31
CA VAL A 103 -7.64 5.40 -13.96
C VAL A 103 -6.63 6.47 -13.62
N GLU A 104 -6.86 7.19 -12.53
CA GLU A 104 -5.93 8.14 -11.92
C GLU A 104 -5.66 7.73 -10.47
N CYS A 105 -4.42 7.35 -10.18
CA CYS A 105 -4.00 6.98 -8.83
C CYS A 105 -2.76 7.77 -8.40
N GLU A 106 -2.89 8.50 -7.30
CA GLU A 106 -1.79 9.18 -6.65
C GLU A 106 -1.14 8.21 -5.66
N ILE A 107 0.11 7.82 -5.92
CA ILE A 107 0.85 6.83 -5.14
C ILE A 107 1.98 7.55 -4.41
N MET A 108 1.80 7.73 -3.11
CA MET A 108 2.72 8.44 -2.25
C MET A 108 3.62 7.47 -1.49
N PHE A 109 4.92 7.56 -1.73
CA PHE A 109 5.91 6.79 -0.98
C PHE A 109 6.31 7.56 0.28
N ARG A 110 6.15 6.95 1.45
CA ARG A 110 6.38 7.58 2.77
C ARG A 110 7.29 6.72 3.63
N ALA A 111 8.27 7.36 4.23
CA ALA A 111 9.13 6.77 5.25
C ALA A 111 8.66 7.18 6.65
N LEU A 112 9.32 6.65 7.67
CA LEU A 112 9.02 6.86 9.09
C LEU A 112 10.32 7.20 9.85
N ASP A 113 11.24 7.93 9.19
CA ASP A 113 12.57 8.20 9.75
C ASP A 113 12.52 9.12 10.99
N ASP A 114 11.51 9.99 11.05
CA ASP A 114 11.37 10.94 12.16
C ASP A 114 9.91 11.21 12.57
N SER A 115 9.73 12.00 13.63
CA SER A 115 8.41 12.36 14.15
C SER A 115 7.57 13.20 13.19
N ASP A 116 8.20 13.98 12.32
CA ASP A 116 7.52 14.81 11.34
C ASP A 116 6.95 13.95 10.22
N ASP A 117 7.64 12.89 9.84
CA ASP A 117 7.14 11.90 8.89
C ASP A 117 5.85 11.24 9.42
N VAL A 118 5.84 10.84 10.70
CA VAL A 118 4.65 10.28 11.36
C VAL A 118 3.51 11.30 11.42
N ALA A 119 3.81 12.55 11.79
CA ALA A 119 2.81 13.63 11.84
C ALA A 119 2.22 13.91 10.45
N ASN A 120 3.04 13.86 9.39
CA ASN A 120 2.59 14.03 8.01
C ASN A 120 1.62 12.93 7.57
N LEU A 121 1.83 11.67 7.99
CA LEU A 121 0.88 10.58 7.71
C LEU A 121 -0.51 10.87 8.28
N ASN A 122 -0.57 11.50 9.47
CA ASN A 122 -1.83 11.85 10.11
C ASN A 122 -2.67 12.92 9.39
N SER A 123 -2.07 13.64 8.45
CA SER A 123 -2.76 14.65 7.62
C SER A 123 -3.32 14.10 6.32
N LEU A 124 -2.94 12.87 5.94
CA LEU A 124 -3.32 12.30 4.64
C LEU A 124 -4.79 11.93 4.58
N GLU A 125 -5.36 12.08 3.38
CA GLU A 125 -6.66 11.52 3.00
C GLU A 125 -6.43 10.48 1.92
N LEU A 126 -6.70 9.21 2.23
CA LEU A 126 -6.35 8.07 1.40
C LEU A 126 -7.56 7.25 0.99
N THR A 127 -7.43 6.55 -0.13
CA THR A 127 -8.33 5.45 -0.50
C THR A 127 -7.89 4.18 0.22
N PHE A 128 -6.59 3.86 0.16
CA PHE A 128 -6.01 2.66 0.77
C PHE A 128 -4.54 2.88 1.13
N ALA A 129 -3.96 1.94 1.89
CA ALA A 129 -2.56 1.99 2.28
C ALA A 129 -1.88 0.62 2.16
N TRP A 130 -0.58 0.62 1.87
CA TRP A 130 0.28 -0.55 1.87
C TRP A 130 1.49 -0.32 2.77
N PHE A 131 1.70 -1.23 3.73
CA PHE A 131 2.84 -1.26 4.63
C PHE A 131 3.83 -2.32 4.14
N ASN A 132 4.93 -1.89 3.53
CA ASN A 132 5.95 -2.79 3.03
C ASN A 132 6.91 -3.17 4.16
N GLU A 133 7.15 -4.48 4.37
CA GLU A 133 7.83 -5.08 5.53
C GLU A 133 7.21 -4.58 6.85
N CYS A 134 5.91 -4.80 6.97
CA CYS A 134 5.09 -4.22 8.04
C CYS A 134 5.52 -4.64 9.45
N ARG A 135 6.27 -5.74 9.62
CA ARG A 135 6.81 -6.17 10.93
C ARG A 135 7.71 -5.12 11.59
N ASP A 136 8.35 -4.27 10.78
CA ASP A 136 9.27 -3.21 11.25
C ASP A 136 8.52 -1.92 11.62
N ILE A 137 7.20 -1.86 11.36
CA ILE A 137 6.37 -0.66 11.54
C ILE A 137 5.64 -0.72 12.88
N ASN A 138 5.69 0.40 13.62
CA ASN A 138 5.00 0.52 14.91
C ASN A 138 3.48 0.39 14.74
N PRO A 139 2.79 -0.39 15.61
CA PRO A 139 1.34 -0.57 15.58
C PRO A 139 0.53 0.73 15.65
N ASP A 140 1.00 1.72 16.40
CA ASP A 140 0.33 3.02 16.52
C ASP A 140 0.21 3.74 15.18
N ILE A 141 1.18 3.54 14.30
CA ILE A 141 1.16 4.09 12.93
C ILE A 141 0.10 3.39 12.09
N VAL A 142 -0.01 2.07 12.22
CA VAL A 142 -1.02 1.29 11.50
C VAL A 142 -2.42 1.72 11.96
N ASP A 143 -2.63 1.91 13.27
CA ASP A 143 -3.89 2.41 13.82
C ASP A 143 -4.18 3.85 13.36
N ALA A 144 -3.20 4.74 13.40
CA ALA A 144 -3.35 6.11 12.90
C ALA A 144 -3.74 6.14 11.41
N MET A 145 -3.09 5.32 10.58
CA MET A 145 -3.40 5.21 9.16
C MET A 145 -4.78 4.60 8.90
N SER A 146 -5.25 3.69 9.74
CA SER A 146 -6.60 3.09 9.62
C SER A 146 -7.70 4.16 9.62
N LYS A 147 -7.47 5.27 10.33
CA LYS A 147 -8.36 6.42 10.42
C LYS A 147 -8.28 7.37 9.22
N ARG A 148 -7.33 7.17 8.31
CA ARG A 148 -7.07 8.00 7.12
C ARG A 148 -7.51 7.38 5.83
N ILE A 149 -7.67 6.06 5.78
CA ILE A 149 -8.21 5.35 4.62
C ILE A 149 -9.72 5.57 4.47
N GLY A 150 -10.20 5.46 3.23
CA GLY A 150 -11.61 5.67 2.90
C GLY A 150 -12.04 7.14 2.83
N ARG A 151 -11.10 8.10 2.88
CA ARG A 151 -11.38 9.55 2.84
C ARG A 151 -11.19 10.18 1.47
N PHE A 152 -10.50 9.49 0.56
CA PHE A 152 -10.29 9.94 -0.81
C PHE A 152 -10.84 8.91 -1.82
N PRO A 153 -11.45 9.34 -2.94
CA PRO A 153 -11.90 10.71 -3.21
C PRO A 153 -12.98 11.19 -2.23
N SER A 154 -13.23 12.49 -2.18
CA SER A 154 -14.25 13.06 -1.31
C SER A 154 -15.66 12.54 -1.68
N SER A 155 -16.61 12.61 -0.76
CA SER A 155 -18.01 12.23 -1.03
C SER A 155 -18.63 13.02 -2.18
N LYS A 156 -18.18 14.28 -2.41
CA LYS A 156 -18.63 15.12 -3.54
C LYS A 156 -18.18 14.55 -4.89
N ASP A 157 -17.03 13.85 -4.90
CA ASP A 157 -16.47 13.16 -6.07
C ASP A 157 -16.89 11.68 -6.16
N GLY A 158 -17.89 11.25 -5.38
CA GLY A 158 -18.45 9.92 -5.37
C GLY A 158 -17.93 9.01 -4.25
N GLY A 159 -16.91 9.41 -3.51
CA GLY A 159 -16.27 8.61 -2.47
C GLY A 159 -15.53 7.36 -3.01
N PRO A 160 -14.77 6.66 -2.20
CA PRO A 160 -14.15 5.40 -2.59
C PRO A 160 -15.18 4.27 -2.63
N SER A 161 -15.19 3.47 -3.69
CA SER A 161 -16.05 2.27 -3.79
C SER A 161 -15.52 1.08 -3.00
N TRP A 162 -14.23 1.05 -2.79
CA TRP A 162 -13.54 0.15 -1.87
C TRP A 162 -12.38 0.91 -1.21
N PHE A 163 -12.13 0.61 0.06
CA PHE A 163 -11.00 1.12 0.82
C PHE A 163 -10.49 0.02 1.76
N GLY A 164 -9.24 0.10 2.16
CA GLY A 164 -8.63 -0.88 3.05
C GLY A 164 -7.13 -0.66 3.18
N MET A 165 -6.45 -1.55 3.85
CA MET A 165 -4.99 -1.55 3.97
C MET A 165 -4.44 -2.96 3.99
N TRP A 166 -3.18 -3.10 3.61
CA TRP A 166 -2.48 -4.37 3.70
C TRP A 166 -1.02 -4.19 4.05
N GLY A 167 -0.44 -5.24 4.59
CA GLY A 167 1.00 -5.36 4.80
C GLY A 167 1.57 -6.51 4.01
N ASP A 168 2.84 -6.43 3.66
CA ASP A 168 3.65 -7.60 3.30
C ASP A 168 4.84 -7.69 4.23
N THR A 169 5.25 -8.90 4.58
CA THR A 169 6.36 -9.12 5.51
C THR A 169 6.97 -10.51 5.39
N ASN A 170 8.20 -10.63 5.85
CA ASN A 170 8.77 -11.93 6.21
C ASN A 170 8.16 -12.40 7.54
N PRO A 171 8.22 -13.71 7.88
CA PRO A 171 7.73 -14.18 9.16
C PRO A 171 8.34 -13.36 10.32
N PRO A 172 7.51 -12.82 11.21
CA PRO A 172 7.99 -12.09 12.38
C PRO A 172 8.62 -13.04 13.40
N THR A 173 9.46 -12.50 14.27
CA THR A 173 9.95 -13.23 15.44
C THR A 173 8.88 -13.25 16.53
N MET A 174 8.93 -14.25 17.42
CA MET A 174 7.89 -14.49 18.45
C MET A 174 7.77 -13.37 19.48
N ASP A 175 8.73 -12.46 19.55
CA ASP A 175 8.77 -11.30 20.45
C ASP A 175 8.18 -10.02 19.85
N THR A 176 7.61 -10.10 18.65
CA THR A 176 7.01 -8.93 17.99
C THR A 176 5.50 -8.90 18.13
N TRP A 177 4.93 -7.69 18.24
CA TRP A 177 3.47 -7.50 18.30
C TRP A 177 2.77 -8.06 17.06
N TRP A 178 3.41 -8.04 15.89
CA TRP A 178 2.90 -8.63 14.65
C TRP A 178 2.71 -10.15 14.75
N TYR A 179 3.61 -10.83 15.50
CA TYR A 179 3.46 -12.26 15.76
C TYR A 179 2.18 -12.54 16.54
N TYR A 180 1.96 -11.82 17.64
CA TYR A 180 0.74 -11.96 18.46
C TYR A 180 -0.52 -11.65 17.66
N GLN A 181 -0.50 -10.58 16.87
CA GLN A 181 -1.62 -10.19 16.01
C GLN A 181 -1.94 -11.24 14.94
N MET A 182 -0.93 -11.86 14.33
CA MET A 182 -1.11 -12.86 13.27
C MET A 182 -1.52 -14.23 13.80
N GLU A 183 -1.02 -14.63 14.96
CA GLU A 183 -1.36 -15.89 15.62
C GLU A 183 -2.66 -15.80 16.44
N GLY A 184 -3.27 -14.61 16.55
CA GLY A 184 -4.48 -14.39 17.33
C GLY A 184 -4.25 -14.53 18.84
N LEU A 185 -3.02 -14.34 19.31
CA LEU A 185 -2.67 -14.42 20.72
C LEU A 185 -2.95 -13.09 21.41
N ASP A 186 -3.44 -13.16 22.63
CA ASP A 186 -3.71 -11.97 23.44
C ASP A 186 -2.40 -11.44 24.06
N ILE A 187 -2.11 -10.15 23.85
CA ILE A 187 -0.90 -9.49 24.38
C ILE A 187 -0.96 -9.35 25.92
N SER A 188 -2.15 -9.53 26.52
CA SER A 188 -2.37 -9.39 27.97
C SER A 188 -1.79 -10.53 28.81
N ASP A 189 -1.33 -11.62 28.20
CA ASP A 189 -0.84 -12.82 28.90
C ASP A 189 0.70 -12.91 29.03
N GLY A 190 1.43 -11.78 28.83
CA GLY A 190 2.90 -11.71 28.91
C GLY A 190 3.44 -10.76 29.95
#